data_55ba72ea6f29b9b6454b3fa69249f92c
#
_entry.id   55ba72ea6f29b9b6454b3fa69249f92c
#
_cell.length_a   1.000
_cell.length_b   1.000
_cell.length_c   1.000
_cell.angle_alpha   90.00
_cell.angle_beta   90.00
_cell.angle_gamma   90.00
#
_symmetry.space_group_name_H-M   'P 1'
#
loop_
_entity.id
_entity.type
_entity.pdbx_description
1 polymer ?
#
loop_
_entity_poly.entity_id
_entity_poly.type
_entity_poly.pdbx_seq_one_letter_code
_entity_poly.pdbx_strand_id
1 'polypeptide(L)'
;MSNIKLLICYHKKAPLFKDSILTPIHVGRANAEKRLDHNSENYKWLKENMIGDDTGDNISALNDSYNEMTALYWAWKNYDKLGNPDYIGLMHYRRHFVLNEGKKIVYNIQNFDSNTYFDIIGYSEEKMQKIVNGCDFVTHMGHVQNVYRHFIENQRKTDIDLANEIVLEKYPEYKAIMEEYYSGDDSNFCNMNIFSKKIFFENFLKKFKKVLDGFR
;
A
#
# COMPACT_ATOMS: atom_id res chain seq x y z
N MET A 1 7.03 19.26 -12.83
CA MET A 1 6.18 18.48 -11.90
C MET A 1 6.66 17.05 -11.94
N SER A 2 6.77 16.42 -10.78
CA SER A 2 7.16 15.01 -10.66
C SER A 2 6.04 14.10 -11.19
N ASN A 3 6.39 13.02 -11.87
CA ASN A 3 5.46 11.97 -12.24
C ASN A 3 5.20 11.10 -10.99
N ILE A 4 3.97 11.12 -10.47
CA ILE A 4 3.57 10.40 -9.26
C ILE A 4 2.52 9.36 -9.63
N LYS A 5 2.66 8.14 -9.11
CA LYS A 5 1.62 7.09 -9.20
C LYS A 5 1.32 6.53 -7.82
N LEU A 6 0.09 6.70 -7.36
CA LEU A 6 -0.43 6.07 -6.15
C LEU A 6 -1.36 4.93 -6.55
N LEU A 7 -0.93 3.70 -6.32
CA LEU A 7 -1.74 2.51 -6.55
C LEU A 7 -2.83 2.44 -5.50
N ILE A 8 -4.09 2.41 -5.92
CA ILE A 8 -5.23 2.20 -5.02
C ILE A 8 -5.70 0.76 -5.15
N CYS A 9 -5.46 -0.04 -4.12
CA CYS A 9 -5.76 -1.46 -4.12
C CYS A 9 -7.26 -1.73 -3.94
N TYR A 10 -7.85 -2.40 -4.92
CA TYR A 10 -9.23 -2.89 -4.92
C TYR A 10 -9.29 -4.41 -5.00
N HIS A 11 -10.27 -4.99 -4.33
CA HIS A 11 -10.67 -6.40 -4.49
C HIS A 11 -12.21 -6.56 -4.61
N LYS A 12 -12.93 -5.46 -4.52
CA LYS A 12 -14.38 -5.41 -4.70
C LYS A 12 -14.82 -4.03 -5.17
N LYS A 13 -16.03 -3.93 -5.71
CA LYS A 13 -16.67 -2.67 -6.12
C LYS A 13 -16.77 -1.71 -4.93
N ALA A 14 -16.32 -0.48 -5.15
CA ALA A 14 -16.32 0.63 -4.20
C ALA A 14 -16.26 1.96 -4.97
N PRO A 15 -16.37 3.13 -4.32
CA PRO A 15 -16.14 4.40 -5.01
C PRO A 15 -14.81 4.38 -5.76
N LEU A 16 -14.82 4.79 -7.03
CA LEU A 16 -13.64 4.76 -7.89
C LEU A 16 -12.86 6.07 -7.75
N PHE A 17 -11.60 5.96 -7.35
CA PHE A 17 -10.66 7.08 -7.28
C PHE A 17 -9.61 6.92 -8.37
N LYS A 18 -9.64 7.80 -9.36
CA LYS A 18 -8.77 7.72 -10.54
C LYS A 18 -8.52 9.11 -11.12
N ASP A 19 -7.25 9.46 -11.27
CA ASP A 19 -6.80 10.69 -11.95
C ASP A 19 -5.38 10.50 -12.50
N SER A 20 -4.62 11.56 -12.72
CA SER A 20 -3.24 11.49 -13.21
C SER A 20 -2.29 10.83 -12.22
N ILE A 21 -2.55 10.92 -10.92
CA ILE A 21 -1.77 10.37 -9.80
C ILE A 21 -2.38 9.06 -9.30
N LEU A 22 -3.69 9.05 -9.05
CA LEU A 22 -4.42 7.93 -8.47
C LEU A 22 -4.66 6.84 -9.51
N THR A 23 -4.05 5.68 -9.32
CA THR A 23 -4.08 4.55 -10.25
C THR A 23 -4.73 3.34 -9.59
N PRO A 24 -6.03 3.06 -9.89
CA PRO A 24 -6.70 1.89 -9.33
C PRO A 24 -6.10 0.59 -9.87
N ILE A 25 -5.86 -0.37 -8.97
CA ILE A 25 -5.32 -1.69 -9.28
C ILE A 25 -6.12 -2.79 -8.58
N HIS A 26 -6.55 -3.81 -9.34
CA HIS A 26 -7.19 -5.00 -8.81
C HIS A 26 -6.11 -5.97 -8.31
N VAL A 27 -6.01 -6.09 -6.98
CA VAL A 27 -5.06 -7.00 -6.33
C VAL A 27 -5.62 -8.41 -6.19
N GLY A 28 -4.76 -9.41 -6.37
CA GLY A 28 -5.18 -10.81 -6.38
C GLY A 28 -6.07 -11.16 -7.58
N ARG A 29 -5.95 -10.47 -8.70
CA ARG A 29 -6.77 -10.72 -9.88
C ARG A 29 -6.66 -12.16 -10.37
N ALA A 30 -5.49 -12.78 -10.32
CA ALA A 30 -5.30 -14.18 -10.68
C ALA A 30 -6.14 -15.14 -9.82
N ASN A 31 -6.39 -14.81 -8.55
CA ASN A 31 -7.29 -15.57 -7.67
C ASN A 31 -8.75 -15.24 -7.96
N ALA A 32 -9.06 -13.99 -8.23
CA ALA A 32 -10.41 -13.56 -8.59
C ALA A 32 -10.89 -14.20 -9.90
N GLU A 33 -10.03 -14.35 -10.91
CA GLU A 33 -10.30 -15.05 -12.16
C GLU A 33 -10.77 -16.51 -11.94
N LYS A 34 -10.28 -17.16 -10.89
CA LYS A 34 -10.62 -18.56 -10.55
C LYS A 34 -11.84 -18.70 -9.64
N ARG A 35 -12.11 -17.66 -8.82
CA ARG A 35 -13.06 -17.78 -7.69
C ARG A 35 -14.34 -16.99 -7.90
N LEU A 36 -14.30 -15.91 -8.68
CA LEU A 36 -15.46 -15.04 -8.88
C LEU A 36 -16.30 -15.50 -10.07
N ASP A 37 -17.61 -15.31 -9.95
CA ASP A 37 -18.51 -15.39 -11.11
C ASP A 37 -18.18 -14.22 -12.07
N HIS A 38 -17.73 -14.55 -13.27
CA HIS A 38 -17.36 -13.58 -14.30
C HIS A 38 -18.56 -12.77 -14.83
N ASN A 39 -19.79 -13.22 -14.58
CA ASN A 39 -21.00 -12.50 -14.91
C ASN A 39 -21.41 -11.52 -13.82
N SER A 40 -20.84 -11.63 -12.61
CA SER A 40 -21.16 -10.73 -11.51
C SER A 40 -20.81 -9.27 -11.84
N GLU A 41 -21.63 -8.35 -11.37
CA GLU A 41 -21.39 -6.92 -11.50
C GLU A 41 -20.05 -6.52 -10.89
N ASN A 42 -19.69 -7.11 -9.75
CA ASN A 42 -18.42 -6.84 -9.08
C ASN A 42 -17.20 -7.20 -9.95
N TYR A 43 -17.20 -8.39 -10.56
CA TYR A 43 -16.09 -8.83 -11.41
C TYR A 43 -15.95 -7.95 -12.65
N LYS A 44 -17.05 -7.67 -13.35
CA LYS A 44 -17.06 -6.81 -14.54
C LYS A 44 -16.53 -5.42 -14.21
N TRP A 45 -17.03 -4.82 -13.13
CA TRP A 45 -16.59 -3.50 -12.68
C TRP A 45 -15.08 -3.46 -12.39
N LEU A 46 -14.54 -4.47 -11.69
CA LEU A 46 -13.09 -4.57 -11.43
C LEU A 46 -12.27 -4.71 -12.71
N LYS A 47 -12.75 -5.45 -13.69
CA LYS A 47 -12.06 -5.64 -14.98
C LYS A 47 -12.03 -4.37 -15.83
N GLU A 48 -13.12 -3.63 -15.85
CA GLU A 48 -13.31 -2.47 -16.71
C GLU A 48 -12.60 -1.21 -16.20
N ASN A 49 -12.50 -1.06 -14.89
CA ASN A 49 -12.12 0.22 -14.28
C ASN A 49 -10.66 0.30 -13.85
N MET A 50 -9.92 -0.80 -13.82
CA MET A 50 -8.57 -0.79 -13.25
C MET A 50 -7.62 -1.80 -13.90
N ILE A 51 -6.34 -1.53 -13.75
CA ILE A 51 -5.29 -2.48 -14.12
C ILE A 51 -5.33 -3.69 -13.18
N GLY A 52 -4.81 -4.84 -13.64
CA GLY A 52 -4.66 -6.03 -12.81
C GLY A 52 -3.23 -6.25 -12.41
N ASP A 53 -3.04 -6.75 -11.20
CA ASP A 53 -1.72 -7.17 -10.71
C ASP A 53 -1.27 -8.54 -11.25
N ASP A 54 -2.04 -9.11 -12.20
CA ASP A 54 -1.83 -10.45 -12.81
C ASP A 54 -1.11 -10.40 -14.16
N THR A 55 -0.68 -9.22 -14.62
CA THR A 55 -0.03 -9.04 -15.93
C THR A 55 1.49 -8.98 -15.82
N GLY A 56 2.21 -9.49 -16.84
CA GLY A 56 3.67 -9.50 -16.84
C GLY A 56 4.26 -10.34 -15.71
N ASP A 57 5.44 -9.96 -15.21
CA ASP A 57 6.03 -10.62 -14.02
C ASP A 57 5.25 -10.19 -12.76
N ASN A 58 4.63 -11.16 -12.08
CA ASN A 58 3.72 -10.91 -10.98
C ASN A 58 3.67 -12.06 -9.96
N ILE A 59 3.10 -11.76 -8.79
CA ILE A 59 2.78 -12.73 -7.74
C ILE A 59 1.29 -12.67 -7.35
N SER A 60 0.42 -12.28 -8.27
CA SER A 60 -1.01 -12.08 -8.03
C SER A 60 -1.71 -13.31 -7.41
N ALA A 61 -1.31 -14.52 -7.82
CA ALA A 61 -1.83 -15.76 -7.25
C ALA A 61 -1.47 -15.99 -5.78
N LEU A 62 -0.48 -15.28 -5.24
CA LEU A 62 -0.06 -15.34 -3.85
C LEU A 62 -0.73 -14.25 -2.98
N ASN A 63 -1.73 -13.55 -3.50
CA ASN A 63 -2.39 -12.44 -2.80
C ASN A 63 -2.99 -12.84 -1.44
N ASP A 64 -3.43 -14.09 -1.27
CA ASP A 64 -3.96 -14.59 0.00
C ASP A 64 -2.92 -14.51 1.14
N SER A 65 -1.61 -14.54 0.80
CA SER A 65 -0.51 -14.45 1.77
C SER A 65 0.14 -13.07 1.79
N TYR A 66 0.18 -12.37 0.66
CA TYR A 66 0.91 -11.11 0.51
C TYR A 66 0.01 -9.87 0.40
N ASN A 67 -1.31 -10.04 0.36
CA ASN A 67 -2.29 -8.97 0.31
C ASN A 67 -1.92 -7.88 -0.74
N GLU A 68 -1.99 -6.62 -0.37
CA GLU A 68 -1.65 -5.48 -1.24
C GLU A 68 -0.20 -5.42 -1.69
N MET A 69 0.70 -6.19 -1.06
CA MET A 69 2.09 -6.26 -1.49
C MET A 69 2.25 -6.86 -2.90
N THR A 70 1.24 -7.60 -3.39
CA THR A 70 1.21 -8.07 -4.78
C THR A 70 1.16 -6.90 -5.77
N ALA A 71 0.51 -5.79 -5.42
CA ALA A 71 0.53 -4.57 -6.23
C ALA A 71 1.91 -3.91 -6.28
N LEU A 72 2.61 -3.83 -5.13
CA LEU A 72 3.98 -3.27 -5.10
C LEU A 72 4.97 -4.15 -5.86
N TYR A 73 4.84 -5.49 -5.75
CA TYR A 73 5.64 -6.41 -6.56
C TYR A 73 5.38 -6.21 -8.06
N TRP A 74 4.09 -6.14 -8.43
CA TRP A 74 3.71 -5.90 -9.82
C TRP A 74 4.27 -4.57 -10.33
N ALA A 75 4.14 -3.49 -9.56
CA ALA A 75 4.69 -2.19 -9.90
C ALA A 75 6.21 -2.24 -10.11
N TRP A 76 6.92 -2.97 -9.25
CA TRP A 76 8.37 -3.17 -9.41
C TRP A 76 8.74 -3.80 -10.74
N LYS A 77 8.03 -4.88 -11.08
CA LYS A 77 8.35 -5.69 -12.27
C LYS A 77 7.84 -5.11 -13.58
N ASN A 78 6.86 -4.20 -13.48
CA ASN A 78 6.19 -3.60 -14.63
C ASN A 78 6.19 -2.07 -14.55
N TYR A 79 7.27 -1.49 -14.04
CA TYR A 79 7.36 -0.07 -13.73
C TYR A 79 7.19 0.84 -14.94
N ASP A 80 7.64 0.37 -16.11
CA ASP A 80 7.47 0.99 -17.41
C ASP A 80 5.99 1.17 -17.79
N LYS A 81 5.13 0.20 -17.43
CA LYS A 81 3.69 0.28 -17.66
C LYS A 81 3.00 1.38 -16.85
N LEU A 82 3.64 1.87 -15.78
CA LEU A 82 3.20 3.02 -15.00
C LEU A 82 3.77 4.34 -15.52
N GLY A 83 4.53 4.33 -16.63
CA GLY A 83 5.18 5.52 -17.19
C GLY A 83 6.44 5.93 -16.44
N ASN A 84 7.13 5.00 -15.79
CA ASN A 84 8.37 5.22 -15.04
C ASN A 84 8.27 6.41 -14.05
N PRO A 85 7.33 6.39 -13.10
CA PRO A 85 7.10 7.52 -12.21
C PRO A 85 8.33 7.87 -11.36
N ASP A 86 8.43 9.15 -10.96
CA ASP A 86 9.45 9.62 -10.01
C ASP A 86 9.13 9.17 -8.58
N TYR A 87 7.83 9.03 -8.29
CA TYR A 87 7.29 8.56 -7.01
C TYR A 87 6.24 7.48 -7.22
N ILE A 88 6.32 6.44 -6.41
CA ILE A 88 5.35 5.35 -6.36
C ILE A 88 4.83 5.18 -4.94
N GLY A 89 3.52 4.98 -4.79
CA GLY A 89 2.93 4.75 -3.49
C GLY A 89 1.75 3.80 -3.54
N LEU A 90 1.23 3.50 -2.34
CA LEU A 90 0.11 2.60 -2.16
C LEU A 90 -0.91 3.19 -1.20
N MET A 91 -2.18 3.05 -1.58
CA MET A 91 -3.36 3.28 -0.75
C MET A 91 -4.37 2.16 -0.94
N HIS A 92 -5.44 2.18 -0.18
CA HIS A 92 -6.52 1.21 -0.29
C HIS A 92 -7.81 1.89 -0.76
N TYR A 93 -8.72 1.13 -1.36
CA TYR A 93 -10.03 1.63 -1.79
C TYR A 93 -10.88 2.26 -0.68
N ARG A 94 -10.53 2.03 0.58
CA ARG A 94 -11.24 2.54 1.78
C ARG A 94 -10.33 3.24 2.80
N ARG A 95 -9.05 3.45 2.50
CA ARG A 95 -8.09 4.14 3.37
C ARG A 95 -7.20 4.99 2.50
N HIS A 96 -7.18 6.28 2.77
CA HIS A 96 -6.43 7.26 2.00
C HIS A 96 -5.63 8.17 2.91
N PHE A 97 -4.56 8.78 2.36
CA PHE A 97 -3.88 9.87 3.05
C PHE A 97 -4.84 11.03 3.25
N VAL A 98 -4.88 11.58 4.46
CA VAL A 98 -5.59 12.81 4.79
C VAL A 98 -4.58 13.94 4.70
N LEU A 99 -4.79 14.86 3.75
CA LEU A 99 -3.86 15.95 3.43
C LEU A 99 -4.27 17.28 4.07
N ASN A 100 -5.32 17.29 4.88
CA ASN A 100 -5.75 18.44 5.65
C ASN A 100 -5.02 18.47 7.00
N GLU A 101 -4.27 19.53 7.26
CA GLU A 101 -3.56 19.74 8.51
C GLU A 101 -4.52 19.69 9.72
N GLY A 102 -4.09 19.00 10.77
CA GLY A 102 -4.80 18.96 12.07
C GLY A 102 -6.07 18.13 12.12
N LYS A 103 -6.49 17.47 11.04
CA LYS A 103 -7.69 16.63 11.04
C LYS A 103 -7.34 15.14 11.06
N LYS A 104 -7.52 14.51 12.22
CA LYS A 104 -7.61 13.04 12.33
C LYS A 104 -9.04 12.63 12.03
N ILE A 105 -9.33 12.16 10.81
CA ILE A 105 -10.69 11.79 10.44
C ILE A 105 -10.69 10.38 9.86
N VAL A 106 -11.43 9.48 10.50
CA VAL A 106 -11.78 8.18 9.95
C VAL A 106 -13.18 8.31 9.36
N TYR A 107 -13.27 8.31 8.03
CA TYR A 107 -14.55 8.33 7.33
C TYR A 107 -14.89 6.95 6.80
N ASN A 108 -16.16 6.59 6.87
CA ASN A 108 -16.69 5.48 6.11
C ASN A 108 -16.99 5.99 4.68
N ILE A 109 -16.09 5.73 3.75
CA ILE A 109 -16.14 6.22 2.36
C ILE A 109 -17.32 5.66 1.56
N GLN A 110 -18.02 4.66 2.05
CA GLN A 110 -19.07 3.97 1.29
C GLN A 110 -20.24 4.89 0.88
N ASN A 111 -20.39 6.03 1.55
CA ASN A 111 -21.51 6.94 1.37
C ASN A 111 -21.16 8.26 0.66
N PHE A 112 -19.90 8.43 0.18
CA PHE A 112 -19.47 9.66 -0.48
C PHE A 112 -19.18 9.41 -1.95
N ASP A 113 -19.56 10.36 -2.82
CA ASP A 113 -18.97 10.43 -4.15
C ASP A 113 -17.50 10.86 -4.06
N SER A 114 -16.73 10.56 -5.11
CA SER A 114 -15.27 10.78 -5.10
C SER A 114 -14.91 12.26 -4.91
N ASN A 115 -15.66 13.20 -5.48
CA ASN A 115 -15.34 14.63 -5.42
C ASN A 115 -15.54 15.16 -4.00
N THR A 116 -16.71 14.92 -3.41
CA THR A 116 -17.00 15.28 -2.02
C THR A 116 -15.98 14.68 -1.07
N TYR A 117 -15.56 13.44 -1.32
CA TYR A 117 -14.56 12.77 -0.49
C TYR A 117 -13.18 13.42 -0.62
N PHE A 118 -12.75 13.81 -1.81
CA PHE A 118 -11.48 14.51 -2.02
C PHE A 118 -11.43 15.84 -1.27
N ASP A 119 -12.52 16.59 -1.25
CA ASP A 119 -12.61 17.82 -0.45
C ASP A 119 -12.43 17.53 1.05
N ILE A 120 -13.06 16.47 1.54
CA ILE A 120 -12.99 16.08 2.95
C ILE A 120 -11.55 15.72 3.37
N ILE A 121 -10.85 14.92 2.59
CA ILE A 121 -9.45 14.54 2.88
C ILE A 121 -8.45 15.60 2.45
N GLY A 122 -8.91 16.65 1.77
CA GLY A 122 -8.07 17.74 1.26
C GLY A 122 -7.15 17.31 0.13
N TYR A 123 -7.53 16.30 -0.63
CA TYR A 123 -6.73 15.83 -1.76
C TYR A 123 -6.81 16.80 -2.93
N SER A 124 -5.68 17.13 -3.49
CA SER A 124 -5.51 17.64 -4.84
C SER A 124 -4.16 17.22 -5.39
N GLU A 125 -4.04 17.15 -6.73
CA GLU A 125 -2.76 16.85 -7.39
C GLU A 125 -1.67 17.85 -6.97
N GLU A 126 -2.00 19.15 -6.85
CA GLU A 126 -1.08 20.18 -6.42
C GLU A 126 -0.55 19.95 -5.00
N LYS A 127 -1.43 19.59 -4.05
CA LYS A 127 -1.00 19.25 -2.69
C LYS A 127 -0.12 18.01 -2.67
N MET A 128 -0.45 16.99 -3.45
CA MET A 128 0.37 15.79 -3.55
C MET A 128 1.76 16.10 -4.09
N GLN A 129 1.86 16.95 -5.12
CA GLN A 129 3.15 17.44 -5.65
C GLN A 129 3.97 18.17 -4.56
N LYS A 130 3.33 19.01 -3.75
CA LYS A 130 4.01 19.72 -2.65
C LYS A 130 4.53 18.76 -1.58
N ILE A 131 3.73 17.73 -1.23
CA ILE A 131 4.09 16.75 -0.19
C ILE A 131 5.32 15.93 -0.59
N VAL A 132 5.38 15.44 -1.83
CA VAL A 132 6.52 14.62 -2.26
C VAL A 132 7.77 15.47 -2.59
N ASN A 133 7.60 16.76 -2.85
CA ASN A 133 8.72 17.62 -3.23
C ASN A 133 9.74 17.76 -2.09
N GLY A 134 10.97 17.32 -2.33
CA GLY A 134 12.04 17.36 -1.34
C GLY A 134 12.01 16.21 -0.31
N CYS A 135 11.12 15.24 -0.47
CA CYS A 135 11.05 14.04 0.37
C CYS A 135 11.35 12.78 -0.43
N ASP A 136 12.14 11.88 0.11
CA ASP A 136 12.37 10.55 -0.47
C ASP A 136 11.35 9.52 -0.03
N PHE A 137 10.68 9.78 1.10
CA PHE A 137 9.71 8.87 1.72
C PHE A 137 8.61 9.65 2.43
N VAL A 138 7.36 9.30 2.14
CA VAL A 138 6.17 9.83 2.81
C VAL A 138 5.38 8.68 3.37
N THR A 139 4.97 8.78 4.62
CA THR A 139 4.11 7.80 5.28
C THR A 139 3.05 8.50 6.13
N HIS A 140 2.00 7.78 6.49
CA HIS A 140 1.08 8.24 7.51
C HIS A 140 1.57 7.79 8.89
N MET A 141 1.21 8.54 9.91
CA MET A 141 1.51 8.19 11.29
C MET A 141 0.21 7.89 12.04
N GLY A 142 0.09 6.68 12.58
CA GLY A 142 -0.94 6.31 13.53
C GLY A 142 -0.39 6.34 14.95
N HIS A 143 -1.18 6.79 15.92
CA HIS A 143 -0.78 6.83 17.31
C HIS A 143 -1.48 5.73 18.11
N VAL A 144 -0.72 4.96 18.87
CA VAL A 144 -1.16 3.86 19.74
C VAL A 144 -0.45 3.93 21.08
N GLN A 145 -0.88 3.19 22.10
CA GLN A 145 -0.20 3.22 23.41
C GLN A 145 1.16 2.51 23.40
N ASN A 146 1.31 1.49 22.57
CA ASN A 146 2.54 0.72 22.38
C ASN A 146 2.37 -0.13 21.12
N VAL A 147 3.29 -0.03 20.18
CA VAL A 147 3.16 -0.67 18.87
C VAL A 147 3.10 -2.19 18.96
N TYR A 148 3.99 -2.81 19.75
CA TYR A 148 3.99 -4.26 19.90
C TYR A 148 2.72 -4.76 20.58
N ARG A 149 2.31 -4.11 21.67
CA ARG A 149 1.08 -4.43 22.39
C ARG A 149 -0.14 -4.29 21.49
N HIS A 150 -0.24 -3.20 20.73
CA HIS A 150 -1.32 -3.00 19.78
C HIS A 150 -1.39 -4.12 18.75
N PHE A 151 -0.22 -4.59 18.26
CA PHE A 151 -0.19 -5.71 17.32
C PHE A 151 -0.74 -6.99 17.93
N ILE A 152 -0.23 -7.42 19.11
CA ILE A 152 -0.63 -8.69 19.72
C ILE A 152 -2.07 -8.72 20.25
N GLU A 153 -2.66 -7.55 20.53
CA GLU A 153 -4.07 -7.42 20.89
C GLU A 153 -5.01 -7.58 19.69
N ASN A 154 -4.52 -7.33 18.46
CA ASN A 154 -5.31 -7.35 17.23
C ASN A 154 -4.94 -8.49 16.26
N GLN A 155 -3.78 -9.12 16.45
CA GLN A 155 -3.21 -10.14 15.57
C GLN A 155 -2.55 -11.25 16.42
N ARG A 156 -2.15 -12.33 15.76
CA ARG A 156 -1.47 -13.43 16.48
C ARG A 156 -0.03 -13.06 16.82
N LYS A 157 0.31 -13.19 18.10
CA LYS A 157 1.68 -12.94 18.60
C LYS A 157 2.74 -13.75 17.87
N THR A 158 2.46 -15.02 17.57
CA THR A 158 3.38 -15.91 16.86
C THR A 158 3.79 -15.39 15.48
N ASP A 159 2.92 -14.65 14.81
CA ASP A 159 3.19 -14.16 13.47
C ASP A 159 4.23 -13.03 13.49
N ILE A 160 4.11 -12.10 14.46
CA ILE A 160 5.09 -11.02 14.60
C ILE A 160 6.43 -11.54 15.14
N ASP A 161 6.40 -12.50 16.06
CA ASP A 161 7.62 -13.09 16.61
C ASP A 161 8.42 -13.80 15.51
N LEU A 162 7.76 -14.62 14.69
CA LEU A 162 8.40 -15.29 13.55
C LEU A 162 8.92 -14.29 12.51
N ALA A 163 8.13 -13.25 12.20
CA ALA A 163 8.57 -12.19 11.29
C ALA A 163 9.82 -11.48 11.82
N ASN A 164 9.87 -11.20 13.12
CA ASN A 164 11.03 -10.59 13.77
C ASN A 164 12.27 -11.51 13.73
N GLU A 165 12.11 -12.80 13.98
CA GLU A 165 13.20 -13.78 13.88
C GLU A 165 13.78 -13.78 12.47
N ILE A 166 12.95 -13.86 11.43
CA ILE A 166 13.37 -13.85 10.03
C ILE A 166 14.08 -12.54 9.67
N VAL A 167 13.55 -11.40 10.11
CA VAL A 167 14.16 -10.09 9.85
C VAL A 167 15.53 -10.01 10.52
N LEU A 168 15.65 -10.41 11.79
CA LEU A 168 16.91 -10.33 12.55
C LEU A 168 17.95 -11.34 12.09
N GLU A 169 17.54 -12.50 11.58
CA GLU A 169 18.47 -13.44 10.92
C GLU A 169 19.14 -12.79 9.70
N LYS A 170 18.38 -12.02 8.90
CA LYS A 170 18.85 -11.42 7.66
C LYS A 170 19.48 -10.04 7.84
N TYR A 171 19.05 -9.32 8.86
CA TYR A 171 19.41 -7.93 9.16
C TYR A 171 19.58 -7.73 10.68
N PRO A 172 20.61 -8.33 11.30
CA PRO A 172 20.80 -8.24 12.75
C PRO A 172 20.99 -6.79 13.24
N GLU A 173 21.43 -5.91 12.35
CA GLU A 173 21.57 -4.47 12.63
C GLU A 173 20.25 -3.76 12.92
N TYR A 174 19.11 -4.37 12.60
CA TYR A 174 17.80 -3.77 12.86
C TYR A 174 17.31 -3.97 14.29
N LYS A 175 18.01 -4.79 15.11
CA LYS A 175 17.54 -5.12 16.46
C LYS A 175 17.19 -3.89 17.28
N ALA A 176 18.12 -2.95 17.41
CA ALA A 176 17.91 -1.74 18.24
C ALA A 176 16.76 -0.88 17.74
N ILE A 177 16.66 -0.66 16.42
CA ILE A 177 15.58 0.15 15.84
C ILE A 177 14.21 -0.54 15.93
N MET A 178 14.17 -1.89 15.87
CA MET A 178 12.94 -2.65 16.08
C MET A 178 12.47 -2.58 17.54
N GLU A 179 13.39 -2.69 18.50
CA GLU A 179 13.08 -2.55 19.93
C GLU A 179 12.54 -1.14 20.23
N GLU A 180 13.17 -0.09 19.68
CA GLU A 180 12.70 1.29 19.80
C GLU A 180 11.31 1.46 19.18
N TYR A 181 11.10 1.00 17.95
CA TYR A 181 9.81 1.08 17.25
C TYR A 181 8.69 0.37 18.00
N TYR A 182 8.94 -0.85 18.47
CA TYR A 182 7.92 -1.63 19.18
C TYR A 182 7.57 -1.12 20.56
N SER A 183 8.51 -0.46 21.23
CA SER A 183 8.25 0.20 22.52
C SER A 183 7.60 1.57 22.38
N GLY A 184 7.64 2.16 21.18
CA GLY A 184 7.06 3.46 20.88
C GLY A 184 5.55 3.44 20.70
N ASP A 185 5.01 4.63 20.50
CA ASP A 185 3.56 4.88 20.38
C ASP A 185 3.14 5.22 18.95
N ASP A 186 4.10 5.49 18.06
CA ASP A 186 3.84 5.83 16.67
C ASP A 186 3.98 4.62 15.76
N SER A 187 2.98 4.38 14.93
CA SER A 187 2.95 3.23 14.04
C SER A 187 2.50 3.58 12.63
N ASN A 188 3.07 2.85 11.68
CA ASN A 188 2.69 2.89 10.27
C ASN A 188 1.80 1.68 9.95
N PHE A 189 0.53 1.93 9.71
CA PHE A 189 -0.45 0.90 9.41
C PHE A 189 -0.73 0.77 7.91
N CYS A 190 -1.20 -0.40 7.51
CA CYS A 190 -1.82 -0.64 6.21
C CYS A 190 -0.87 -0.47 5.01
N ASN A 191 0.45 -0.50 5.19
CA ASN A 191 1.44 -0.35 4.11
C ASN A 191 1.23 0.88 3.21
N MET A 192 0.64 1.95 3.77
CA MET A 192 0.36 3.19 3.04
C MET A 192 1.60 4.08 3.05
N ASN A 193 2.38 4.02 1.98
CA ASN A 193 3.63 4.75 1.83
C ASN A 193 3.77 5.31 0.42
N ILE A 194 4.57 6.37 0.28
CA ILE A 194 5.01 6.90 -1.01
C ILE A 194 6.54 6.94 -0.98
N PHE A 195 7.16 6.38 -1.99
CA PHE A 195 8.61 6.27 -2.13
C PHE A 195 9.07 7.07 -3.35
N SER A 196 10.19 7.79 -3.24
CA SER A 196 10.92 8.18 -4.44
C SER A 196 11.37 6.92 -5.20
N LYS A 197 11.51 7.01 -6.51
CA LYS A 197 11.99 5.90 -7.36
C LYS A 197 13.29 5.30 -6.80
N LYS A 198 14.20 6.14 -6.33
CA LYS A 198 15.46 5.73 -5.73
C LYS A 198 15.25 4.83 -4.51
N ILE A 199 14.47 5.30 -3.52
CA ILE A 199 14.19 4.53 -2.29
C ILE A 199 13.43 3.25 -2.60
N PHE A 200 12.48 3.29 -3.53
CA PHE A 200 11.72 2.11 -3.94
C PHE A 200 12.63 1.00 -4.47
N PHE A 201 13.51 1.31 -5.42
CA PHE A 201 14.38 0.30 -6.04
C PHE A 201 15.58 -0.09 -5.20
N GLU A 202 16.26 0.87 -4.56
CA GLU A 202 17.54 0.62 -3.89
C GLU A 202 17.39 0.08 -2.47
N ASN A 203 16.35 0.49 -1.76
CA ASN A 203 16.17 0.12 -0.36
C ASN A 203 14.99 -0.82 -0.15
N PHE A 204 13.76 -0.38 -0.47
CA PHE A 204 12.58 -1.14 -0.16
C PHE A 204 12.59 -2.52 -0.86
N LEU A 205 12.75 -2.54 -2.18
CA LEU A 205 12.62 -3.78 -2.93
C LEU A 205 13.77 -4.77 -2.72
N LYS A 206 14.98 -4.30 -2.54
CA LYS A 206 16.13 -5.19 -2.25
C LYS A 206 15.93 -5.93 -0.92
N LYS A 207 15.45 -5.21 0.10
CA LYS A 207 15.16 -5.76 1.42
C LYS A 207 13.92 -6.65 1.41
N PHE A 208 12.84 -6.18 0.77
CA PHE A 208 11.60 -6.92 0.61
C PHE A 208 11.83 -8.28 -0.07
N LYS A 209 12.55 -8.32 -1.19
CA LYS A 209 12.91 -9.57 -1.87
C LYS A 209 13.65 -10.53 -0.95
N LYS A 210 14.66 -10.03 -0.22
CA LYS A 210 15.47 -10.84 0.67
C LYS A 210 14.67 -11.45 1.83
N VAL A 211 13.68 -10.71 2.33
CA VAL A 211 12.73 -11.22 3.33
C VAL A 211 11.78 -12.24 2.72
N LEU A 212 11.20 -11.97 1.54
CA LEU A 212 10.33 -12.92 0.85
C LEU A 212 11.00 -14.25 0.55
N ASP A 213 12.27 -14.22 0.13
CA ASP A 213 13.04 -15.44 -0.15
C ASP A 213 13.30 -16.26 1.13
N GLY A 214 13.15 -15.66 2.32
CA GLY A 214 13.23 -16.36 3.61
C GLY A 214 11.94 -17.07 4.04
N PHE A 215 10.79 -16.71 3.45
CA PHE A 215 9.53 -17.39 3.69
C PHE A 215 9.25 -18.57 2.74
N ARG A 216 10.17 -18.87 1.83
CA ARG A 216 10.14 -20.03 0.93
C ARG A 216 11.02 -21.15 1.46
#